data_1744814e2b2ec30f923530561806f9c0
#
_entry.id   1744814e2b2ec30f923530561806f9c0
#
_cell.length_a   1.000
_cell.length_b   1.000
_cell.length_c   1.000
_cell.angle_alpha   90.00
_cell.angle_beta   90.00
_cell.angle_gamma   90.00
#
_symmetry.space_group_name_H-M   'P 1'
#
loop_
_entity.id
_entity.type
_entity.pdbx_description
1 polymer ?
#
loop_
_entity_poly.entity_id
_entity_poly.type
_entity_poly.pdbx_seq_one_letter_code
_entity_poly.pdbx_strand_id
1 'polypeptide(L)'
;MSKDGLISGLKNRILQNIARNAPGATSLRVTLHRWRGVKIGKGVWIGYDAIIETSHPDYVTIKDGASVGIRAVIIAHFRELKGVVIEEDASVGPGAIIMPNVTIGRGSVVTAGSVVTKSVSAMTVVQGNPAKPIARVGVPLKLDVSLREFSQKLRPLGKI
;
A
#
# COMPACT_ATOMS: atom_id res chain seq x y z
N MET A 1 -18.30 15.65 -7.28
CA MET A 1 -18.06 15.00 -8.61
C MET A 1 -16.90 15.72 -9.26
N SER A 2 -15.70 15.11 -9.22
CA SER A 2 -14.52 15.66 -9.91
C SER A 2 -14.78 15.66 -11.42
N LYS A 3 -14.51 16.81 -12.07
CA LYS A 3 -14.51 16.92 -13.54
C LYS A 3 -13.22 16.28 -14.08
N ASP A 4 -13.04 14.98 -13.90
CA ASP A 4 -12.00 14.27 -14.61
C ASP A 4 -12.48 14.17 -16.05
N GLY A 5 -11.94 15.04 -16.91
CA GLY A 5 -12.21 14.99 -18.31
C GLY A 5 -11.86 13.60 -18.87
N LEU A 6 -12.60 13.13 -19.86
CA LEU A 6 -12.40 11.82 -20.52
C LEU A 6 -10.92 11.51 -20.79
N ILE A 7 -10.13 12.53 -21.16
CA ILE A 7 -8.70 12.44 -21.45
C ILE A 7 -7.89 12.07 -20.19
N SER A 8 -8.19 12.69 -19.03
CA SER A 8 -7.50 12.38 -17.77
C SER A 8 -7.77 10.94 -17.33
N GLY A 9 -9.02 10.51 -17.41
CA GLY A 9 -9.42 9.13 -17.10
C GLY A 9 -8.77 8.11 -18.04
N LEU A 10 -8.68 8.40 -19.33
CA LEU A 10 -8.02 7.51 -20.30
C LEU A 10 -6.52 7.41 -20.05
N LYS A 11 -5.84 8.55 -19.85
CA LYS A 11 -4.42 8.59 -19.48
C LYS A 11 -4.15 7.74 -18.24
N ASN A 12 -4.96 7.91 -17.19
CA ASN A 12 -4.83 7.19 -15.94
C ASN A 12 -4.92 5.67 -16.14
N ARG A 13 -5.91 5.19 -16.89
CA ARG A 13 -6.09 3.76 -17.18
C ARG A 13 -4.94 3.18 -18.01
N ILE A 14 -4.47 3.89 -19.01
CA ILE A 14 -3.34 3.45 -19.85
C ILE A 14 -2.08 3.31 -18.98
N LEU A 15 -1.75 4.34 -18.20
CA LEU A 15 -0.57 4.31 -17.32
C LEU A 15 -0.69 3.22 -16.24
N GLN A 16 -1.89 2.96 -15.69
CA GLN A 16 -2.13 1.86 -14.77
C GLN A 16 -1.83 0.51 -15.42
N ASN A 17 -2.33 0.27 -16.62
CA ASN A 17 -2.11 -0.98 -17.35
C ASN A 17 -0.63 -1.20 -17.67
N ILE A 18 0.08 -0.16 -18.07
CA ILE A 18 1.53 -0.23 -18.29
C ILE A 18 2.25 -0.50 -16.97
N ALA A 19 1.93 0.23 -15.91
CA ALA A 19 2.58 0.09 -14.60
C ALA A 19 2.43 -1.31 -14.01
N ARG A 20 1.31 -1.98 -14.23
CA ARG A 20 1.08 -3.36 -13.74
C ARG A 20 2.14 -4.34 -14.25
N ASN A 21 2.58 -4.17 -15.49
CA ASN A 21 3.49 -5.10 -16.18
C ASN A 21 4.91 -4.55 -16.33
N ALA A 22 5.14 -3.27 -16.05
CA ALA A 22 6.44 -2.63 -16.23
C ALA A 22 7.52 -3.24 -15.32
N PRO A 23 8.77 -3.36 -15.76
CA PRO A 23 9.89 -3.72 -14.90
C PRO A 23 10.22 -2.57 -13.93
N GLY A 24 11.09 -2.83 -12.94
CA GLY A 24 11.61 -1.79 -12.04
C GLY A 24 10.63 -1.39 -10.93
N ALA A 25 10.59 -2.21 -9.88
CA ALA A 25 9.70 -2.03 -8.73
C ALA A 25 9.94 -0.74 -7.94
N THR A 26 11.15 -0.19 -7.97
CA THR A 26 11.55 1.05 -7.29
C THR A 26 11.78 2.22 -8.25
N SER A 27 11.65 2.00 -9.55
CA SER A 27 11.98 2.98 -10.59
C SER A 27 10.81 3.22 -11.55
N LEU A 28 10.68 2.44 -12.63
CA LEU A 28 9.70 2.70 -13.68
C LEU A 28 8.26 2.59 -13.18
N ARG A 29 7.92 1.55 -12.41
CA ARG A 29 6.57 1.41 -11.84
C ARG A 29 6.20 2.60 -10.94
N VAL A 30 7.12 3.00 -10.07
CA VAL A 30 6.93 4.17 -9.20
C VAL A 30 6.71 5.44 -10.03
N THR A 31 7.50 5.65 -11.07
CA THR A 31 7.38 6.81 -11.96
C THR A 31 6.03 6.84 -12.67
N LEU A 32 5.58 5.71 -13.21
CA LEU A 32 4.29 5.60 -13.89
C LEU A 32 3.13 5.94 -12.94
N HIS A 33 3.18 5.47 -11.70
CA HIS A 33 2.16 5.80 -10.70
C HIS A 33 2.21 7.27 -10.27
N ARG A 34 3.41 7.89 -10.17
CA ARG A 34 3.53 9.34 -9.94
C ARG A 34 2.91 10.14 -11.09
N TRP A 35 3.12 9.76 -12.33
CA TRP A 35 2.52 10.42 -13.50
C TRP A 35 1.00 10.32 -13.54
N ARG A 36 0.43 9.30 -12.90
CA ARG A 36 -1.01 9.18 -12.69
C ARG A 36 -1.55 10.14 -11.62
N GLY A 37 -0.69 10.65 -10.73
CA GLY A 37 -1.08 11.53 -9.62
C GLY A 37 -0.95 10.91 -8.24
N VAL A 38 -0.50 9.64 -8.11
CA VAL A 38 -0.21 9.03 -6.80
C VAL A 38 0.96 9.77 -6.15
N LYS A 39 0.79 10.18 -4.90
CA LYS A 39 1.83 10.82 -4.11
C LYS A 39 2.78 9.75 -3.55
N ILE A 40 3.99 9.64 -4.08
CA ILE A 40 4.92 8.58 -3.72
C ILE A 40 6.25 9.17 -3.25
N GLY A 41 6.69 8.77 -2.08
CA GLY A 41 7.96 9.14 -1.45
C GLY A 41 9.20 8.48 -2.08
N LYS A 42 10.31 8.54 -1.35
CA LYS A 42 11.61 7.96 -1.77
C LYS A 42 11.70 6.50 -1.33
N GLY A 43 12.45 5.68 -2.09
CA GLY A 43 12.72 4.29 -1.71
C GLY A 43 11.49 3.38 -1.66
N VAL A 44 10.38 3.79 -2.25
CA VAL A 44 9.14 2.99 -2.29
C VAL A 44 9.30 1.83 -3.26
N TRP A 45 8.85 0.66 -2.84
CA TRP A 45 8.79 -0.55 -3.67
C TRP A 45 7.34 -0.85 -4.06
N ILE A 46 7.06 -1.01 -5.35
CA ILE A 46 5.75 -1.39 -5.87
C ILE A 46 5.87 -2.70 -6.62
N GLY A 47 5.15 -3.71 -6.15
CA GLY A 47 5.11 -5.05 -6.72
C GLY A 47 4.47 -5.09 -8.10
N TYR A 48 4.79 -6.17 -8.81
CA TYR A 48 4.16 -6.53 -10.08
C TYR A 48 2.65 -6.69 -9.91
N ASP A 49 1.89 -6.26 -10.91
CA ASP A 49 0.43 -6.38 -10.98
C ASP A 49 -0.34 -5.71 -9.81
N ALA A 50 0.30 -4.75 -9.10
CA ALA A 50 -0.39 -3.97 -8.09
C ALA A 50 -1.42 -3.01 -8.75
N ILE A 51 -2.61 -2.93 -8.16
CA ILE A 51 -3.68 -2.01 -8.58
C ILE A 51 -3.76 -0.89 -7.54
N ILE A 52 -3.34 0.30 -7.94
CA ILE A 52 -3.39 1.47 -7.07
C ILE A 52 -4.45 2.43 -7.61
N GLU A 53 -5.54 2.60 -6.90
CA GLU A 53 -6.64 3.49 -7.19
C GLU A 53 -6.77 3.88 -8.68
N THR A 54 -7.86 3.55 -9.31
CA THR A 54 -8.00 3.68 -10.76
C THR A 54 -8.66 4.98 -11.22
N SER A 55 -9.43 5.62 -10.34
CA SER A 55 -10.22 6.82 -10.70
C SER A 55 -9.62 8.10 -10.12
N HIS A 56 -9.16 8.05 -8.86
CA HIS A 56 -8.65 9.20 -8.12
C HIS A 56 -7.27 8.89 -7.51
N PRO A 57 -6.22 8.71 -8.34
CA PRO A 57 -4.88 8.33 -7.86
C PRO A 57 -4.27 9.37 -6.90
N ASP A 58 -4.68 10.63 -6.97
CA ASP A 58 -4.31 11.72 -6.08
C ASP A 58 -4.79 11.55 -4.62
N TYR A 59 -5.73 10.63 -4.38
CA TYR A 59 -6.17 10.23 -3.03
C TYR A 59 -5.27 9.19 -2.38
N VAL A 60 -4.25 8.69 -3.07
CA VAL A 60 -3.29 7.75 -2.49
C VAL A 60 -1.97 8.45 -2.21
N THR A 61 -1.51 8.30 -0.96
CA THR A 61 -0.18 8.73 -0.53
C THR A 61 0.59 7.52 -0.02
N ILE A 62 1.77 7.28 -0.59
CA ILE A 62 2.71 6.23 -0.18
C ILE A 62 3.99 6.92 0.23
N LYS A 63 4.35 6.85 1.50
CA LYS A 63 5.49 7.56 2.07
C LYS A 63 6.80 6.80 1.91
N ASP A 64 7.89 7.42 2.36
CA ASP A 64 9.26 6.93 2.16
C ASP A 64 9.46 5.50 2.69
N GLY A 65 10.17 4.68 1.95
CA GLY A 65 10.52 3.31 2.34
C GLY A 65 9.36 2.31 2.38
N ALA A 66 8.13 2.76 2.12
CA ALA A 66 6.98 1.86 2.13
C ALA A 66 7.00 0.86 0.96
N SER A 67 6.35 -0.28 1.15
CA SER A 67 6.23 -1.30 0.12
C SER A 67 4.77 -1.70 -0.14
N VAL A 68 4.46 -1.88 -1.42
CA VAL A 68 3.16 -2.39 -1.89
C VAL A 68 3.39 -3.71 -2.60
N GLY A 69 2.90 -4.78 -2.05
CA GLY A 69 3.11 -6.15 -2.50
C GLY A 69 2.53 -6.45 -3.90
N ILE A 70 3.02 -7.56 -4.48
CA ILE A 70 2.53 -8.09 -5.75
C ILE A 70 1.02 -8.30 -5.66
N ARG A 71 0.25 -7.87 -6.68
CA ARG A 71 -1.22 -7.98 -6.75
C ARG A 71 -1.97 -7.35 -5.58
N ALA A 72 -1.34 -6.48 -4.80
CA ALA A 72 -2.08 -5.70 -3.81
C ALA A 72 -3.04 -4.73 -4.50
N VAL A 73 -4.18 -4.47 -3.87
CA VAL A 73 -5.23 -3.58 -4.37
C VAL A 73 -5.44 -2.45 -3.37
N ILE A 74 -5.28 -1.21 -3.81
CA ILE A 74 -5.54 -0.01 -3.02
C ILE A 74 -6.72 0.72 -3.63
N ILE A 75 -7.81 0.82 -2.87
CA ILE A 75 -9.04 1.51 -3.24
C ILE A 75 -9.13 2.78 -2.37
N ALA A 76 -9.13 3.96 -2.97
CA ALA A 76 -9.10 5.21 -2.22
C ALA A 76 -10.36 6.06 -2.36
N HIS A 77 -11.25 5.72 -3.29
CA HIS A 77 -12.51 6.44 -3.52
C HIS A 77 -13.70 5.65 -3.00
N PHE A 78 -14.42 6.20 -2.06
CA PHE A 78 -15.75 5.74 -1.63
C PHE A 78 -16.37 6.78 -0.72
N ARG A 79 -17.54 7.29 -1.05
CA ARG A 79 -18.38 8.30 -0.37
C ARG A 79 -17.65 9.43 0.37
N GLU A 80 -16.78 9.13 1.34
CA GLU A 80 -15.90 10.06 2.04
C GLU A 80 -14.50 10.05 1.40
N LEU A 81 -13.97 11.23 1.10
CA LEU A 81 -12.74 11.36 0.29
C LEU A 81 -11.52 11.69 1.17
N LYS A 82 -11.27 10.89 2.19
CA LYS A 82 -10.04 11.02 3.01
C LYS A 82 -8.83 10.34 2.38
N GLY A 83 -9.08 9.50 1.37
CA GLY A 83 -8.04 8.78 0.66
C GLY A 83 -7.42 7.62 1.46
N VAL A 84 -6.29 7.12 0.97
CA VAL A 84 -5.47 6.09 1.63
C VAL A 84 -4.07 6.62 1.84
N VAL A 85 -3.53 6.42 3.04
CA VAL A 85 -2.15 6.76 3.37
C VAL A 85 -1.41 5.49 3.79
N ILE A 86 -0.30 5.19 3.12
CA ILE A 86 0.67 4.19 3.55
C ILE A 86 1.86 4.95 4.09
N GLU A 87 2.05 4.86 5.41
CA GLU A 87 3.06 5.61 6.15
C GLU A 87 4.47 5.07 5.89
N GLU A 88 5.49 5.80 6.41
CA GLU A 88 6.89 5.45 6.22
C GLU A 88 7.17 4.01 6.66
N ASP A 89 7.97 3.29 5.86
CA ASP A 89 8.41 1.92 6.13
C ASP A 89 7.27 0.91 6.35
N ALA A 90 6.03 1.27 6.04
CA ALA A 90 4.91 0.34 6.12
C ALA A 90 4.95 -0.66 4.96
N SER A 91 4.57 -1.90 5.23
CA SER A 91 4.61 -2.99 4.26
C SER A 91 3.21 -3.56 4.02
N VAL A 92 2.73 -3.46 2.79
CA VAL A 92 1.49 -4.08 2.34
C VAL A 92 1.83 -5.39 1.63
N GLY A 93 1.39 -6.51 2.19
CA GLY A 93 1.68 -7.85 1.69
C GLY A 93 1.04 -8.17 0.33
N PRO A 94 1.55 -9.18 -0.38
CA PRO A 94 1.00 -9.63 -1.66
C PRO A 94 -0.50 -9.95 -1.58
N GLY A 95 -1.26 -9.52 -2.59
CA GLY A 95 -2.70 -9.78 -2.66
C GLY A 95 -3.54 -9.12 -1.57
N ALA A 96 -2.97 -8.27 -0.72
CA ALA A 96 -3.75 -7.54 0.28
C ALA A 96 -4.64 -6.48 -0.37
N ILE A 97 -5.79 -6.21 0.25
CA ILE A 97 -6.74 -5.21 -0.18
C ILE A 97 -6.83 -4.11 0.88
N ILE A 98 -6.54 -2.89 0.50
CA ILE A 98 -6.67 -1.71 1.36
C ILE A 98 -7.94 -0.96 0.97
N MET A 99 -8.87 -0.85 1.90
CA MET A 99 -10.16 -0.19 1.70
C MET A 99 -10.02 1.34 1.83
N PRO A 100 -10.99 2.12 1.32
CA PRO A 100 -10.98 3.57 1.39
C PRO A 100 -10.86 4.12 2.81
N ASN A 101 -10.29 5.32 2.93
CA ASN A 101 -10.17 6.08 4.19
C ASN A 101 -9.32 5.39 5.27
N VAL A 102 -8.39 4.52 4.86
CA VAL A 102 -7.49 3.77 5.75
C VAL A 102 -6.10 4.39 5.74
N THR A 103 -5.51 4.51 6.92
CA THR A 103 -4.09 4.78 7.11
C THR A 103 -3.39 3.52 7.59
N ILE A 104 -2.35 3.10 6.87
CA ILE A 104 -1.45 2.02 7.29
C ILE A 104 -0.29 2.69 8.03
N GLY A 105 -0.25 2.55 9.34
CA GLY A 105 0.70 3.26 10.21
C GLY A 105 2.16 2.90 9.96
N ARG A 106 3.06 3.80 10.33
CA ARG A 106 4.50 3.67 10.11
C ARG A 106 5.05 2.32 10.59
N GLY A 107 5.87 1.69 9.76
CA GLY A 107 6.52 0.41 10.07
C GLY A 107 5.58 -0.75 10.33
N SER A 108 4.28 -0.60 10.06
CA SER A 108 3.31 -1.70 10.20
C SER A 108 3.36 -2.65 9.02
N VAL A 109 2.83 -3.85 9.22
CA VAL A 109 2.79 -4.89 8.20
C VAL A 109 1.38 -5.40 8.04
N VAL A 110 0.87 -5.31 6.81
CA VAL A 110 -0.34 -6.00 6.37
C VAL A 110 0.08 -7.33 5.77
N THR A 111 -0.35 -8.44 6.33
CA THR A 111 0.03 -9.76 5.80
C THR A 111 -0.62 -10.05 4.45
N ALA A 112 -0.05 -10.99 3.70
CA ALA A 112 -0.55 -11.39 2.39
C ALA A 112 -2.04 -11.77 2.44
N GLY A 113 -2.81 -11.37 1.41
CA GLY A 113 -4.22 -11.70 1.27
C GLY A 113 -5.18 -11.05 2.28
N SER A 114 -4.70 -10.15 3.13
CA SER A 114 -5.54 -9.48 4.13
C SER A 114 -6.40 -8.37 3.55
N VAL A 115 -7.58 -8.15 4.13
CA VAL A 115 -8.49 -7.06 3.76
C VAL A 115 -8.55 -6.04 4.89
N VAL A 116 -7.94 -4.89 4.69
CA VAL A 116 -7.86 -3.83 5.71
C VAL A 116 -9.03 -2.86 5.54
N THR A 117 -9.93 -2.87 6.51
CA THR A 117 -11.14 -2.03 6.54
C THR A 117 -11.08 -0.89 7.55
N LYS A 118 -10.05 -0.87 8.41
CA LYS A 118 -9.81 0.15 9.44
C LYS A 118 -8.34 0.51 9.47
N SER A 119 -8.03 1.75 9.85
CA SER A 119 -6.64 2.21 9.98
C SER A 119 -5.83 1.33 10.94
N VAL A 120 -4.58 1.10 10.58
CA VAL A 120 -3.63 0.27 11.31
C VAL A 120 -2.68 1.17 12.09
N SER A 121 -2.54 0.91 13.39
CA SER A 121 -1.58 1.63 14.23
C SER A 121 -0.14 1.37 13.79
N ALA A 122 0.76 2.33 14.02
CA ALA A 122 2.18 2.16 13.74
C ALA A 122 2.75 0.89 14.41
N MET A 123 3.76 0.28 13.80
CA MET A 123 4.48 -0.88 14.32
C MET A 123 3.56 -2.05 14.69
N THR A 124 2.55 -2.33 13.86
CA THR A 124 1.55 -3.38 14.10
C THR A 124 1.46 -4.32 12.89
N VAL A 125 1.42 -5.62 13.14
CA VAL A 125 1.07 -6.62 12.13
C VAL A 125 -0.41 -6.87 12.16
N VAL A 126 -1.07 -6.78 11.00
CA VAL A 126 -2.48 -7.12 10.85
C VAL A 126 -2.67 -8.26 9.85
N GLN A 127 -3.65 -9.13 10.12
CA GLN A 127 -3.95 -10.31 9.30
C GLN A 127 -5.44 -10.59 9.21
N GLY A 128 -5.86 -11.13 8.08
CA GLY A 128 -7.20 -11.71 7.89
C GLY A 128 -8.17 -10.83 7.09
N ASN A 129 -9.41 -11.28 7.01
CA ASN A 129 -10.52 -10.57 6.36
C ASN A 129 -11.76 -10.58 7.29
N PRO A 130 -12.13 -9.46 7.93
CA PRO A 130 -11.35 -8.21 7.99
C PRO A 130 -10.03 -8.38 8.78
N ALA A 131 -9.02 -7.59 8.41
CA ALA A 131 -7.70 -7.65 9.05
C ALA A 131 -7.78 -7.18 10.52
N LYS A 132 -7.15 -7.97 11.41
CA LYS A 132 -7.05 -7.68 12.84
C LYS A 132 -5.59 -7.66 13.29
N PRO A 133 -5.23 -6.85 14.30
CA PRO A 133 -3.90 -6.88 14.88
C PRO A 133 -3.55 -8.26 15.46
N ILE A 134 -2.38 -8.78 15.11
CA ILE A 134 -1.90 -10.09 15.60
C ILE A 134 -0.55 -10.00 16.32
N ALA A 135 0.25 -8.98 16.03
CA ALA A 135 1.56 -8.79 16.66
C ALA A 135 1.99 -7.32 16.65
N ARG A 136 2.96 -6.99 17.50
CA ARG A 136 3.72 -5.75 17.44
C ARG A 136 5.02 -5.98 16.67
N VAL A 137 5.39 -5.02 15.86
CA VAL A 137 6.64 -4.99 15.09
C VAL A 137 7.73 -4.41 15.96
N GLY A 138 8.86 -5.10 16.10
CA GLY A 138 10.03 -4.58 16.82
C GLY A 138 11.00 -3.83 15.90
N VAL A 139 11.03 -4.19 14.61
CA VAL A 139 11.81 -3.51 13.58
C VAL A 139 10.98 -3.51 12.28
N PRO A 140 10.86 -2.37 11.56
CA PRO A 140 10.11 -2.33 10.30
C PRO A 140 10.64 -3.34 9.27
N LEU A 141 9.75 -3.95 8.50
CA LEU A 141 10.10 -4.88 7.41
C LEU A 141 10.56 -4.09 6.19
N LYS A 142 11.84 -3.71 6.19
CA LYS A 142 12.49 -3.02 5.06
C LYS A 142 13.19 -4.00 4.12
N LEU A 143 13.59 -3.51 2.94
CA LEU A 143 14.31 -4.32 1.96
C LEU A 143 15.69 -4.81 2.45
N ASP A 144 16.31 -4.10 3.39
CA ASP A 144 17.60 -4.41 4.01
C ASP A 144 17.49 -5.22 5.30
N VAL A 145 16.27 -5.49 5.78
CA VAL A 145 16.00 -6.31 6.97
C VAL A 145 15.68 -7.74 6.57
N SER A 146 16.40 -8.72 7.11
CA SER A 146 16.12 -10.12 6.86
C SER A 146 14.80 -10.55 7.50
N LEU A 147 14.08 -11.49 6.84
CA LEU A 147 12.86 -12.09 7.40
C LEU A 147 13.11 -12.76 8.76
N ARG A 148 14.31 -13.32 8.96
CA ARG A 148 14.70 -13.92 10.22
C ARG A 148 14.77 -12.89 11.34
N GLU A 149 15.47 -11.77 11.10
CA GLU A 149 15.56 -10.68 12.08
C GLU A 149 14.18 -10.08 12.37
N PHE A 150 13.40 -9.81 11.34
CA PHE A 150 12.02 -9.33 11.51
C PHE A 150 11.20 -10.26 12.39
N SER A 151 11.20 -11.58 12.08
CA SER A 151 10.42 -12.58 12.81
C SER A 151 10.84 -12.71 14.27
N GLN A 152 12.14 -12.65 14.57
CA GLN A 152 12.66 -12.72 15.95
C GLN A 152 12.25 -11.51 16.80
N LYS A 153 11.98 -10.38 16.18
CA LYS A 153 11.59 -9.14 16.88
C LYS A 153 10.07 -8.91 16.88
N LEU A 154 9.28 -9.84 16.35
CA LEU A 154 7.82 -9.81 16.48
C LEU A 154 7.41 -10.16 17.94
N ARG A 155 6.45 -9.41 18.45
CA ARG A 155 5.82 -9.66 19.74
C ARG A 155 4.35 -9.99 19.53
N PRO A 156 3.94 -11.26 19.55
CA PRO A 156 2.55 -11.65 19.39
C PRO A 156 1.66 -10.93 20.41
N LEU A 157 0.51 -10.48 19.95
CA LEU A 157 -0.54 -10.06 20.85
C LEU A 157 -1.19 -11.34 21.38
N GLY A 158 -1.31 -11.48 22.71
CA GLY A 158 -1.92 -12.66 23.32
C GLY A 158 -3.26 -13.00 22.67
N LYS A 159 -3.69 -14.27 22.79
CA LYS A 159 -4.98 -14.71 22.23
C LYS A 159 -6.10 -13.78 22.70
N ILE A 160 -6.77 -13.16 21.72
CA ILE A 160 -8.05 -12.45 21.92
C ILE A 160 -9.16 -13.48 22.02
#